data_d7cdf59692125ac05111ca1ba9b785a3
#
_entry.id   d7cdf59692125ac05111ca1ba9b785a3
#
_cell.length_a   1.000
_cell.length_b   1.000
_cell.length_c   1.000
_cell.angle_alpha   90.00
_cell.angle_beta   90.00
_cell.angle_gamma   90.00
#
_symmetry.space_group_name_H-M   'P 1'
#
loop_
_entity.id
_entity.type
_entity.pdbx_description
1 polymer ?
#
loop_
_entity_poly.entity_id
_entity_poly.type
_entity_poly.pdbx_seq_one_letter_code
_entity_poly.pdbx_strand_id
1 'polypeptide(L)'
;MKSTGDFGFLPGNNARANTTALQKAVDKTGTIRIEQPGIYDIDDTVYIPSDTALVFGKGVYIRRTTDRGYVFINKGAYTREYDYNISITGLNLLCNGHNSKEGNLIVGLRGQVCFFYVKDLVIRDLLCLDLTEHSFCIHICTFENLLIENVHIEGLKDGIHIDKGSKFTIRHGVFKTFDDPIALNAHDYTSCAPELGWIEDGIIEDCYDLDQEKTTGYFCRLLAGSWLDWFKGMKVQQSDTVVYNNKIYRVNMQPDGKI
;
A
#
# COMPACT_ATOMS: atom_id res chain seq x y z
N MET A 1 -9.59 -18.71 17.53
CA MET A 1 -8.28 -18.06 17.45
C MET A 1 -7.33 -19.08 16.84
N LYS A 2 -6.64 -18.75 15.78
CA LYS A 2 -5.78 -19.68 15.04
C LYS A 2 -4.34 -19.18 15.12
N SER A 3 -3.40 -20.07 15.48
CA SER A 3 -1.96 -19.78 15.40
C SER A 3 -1.45 -20.16 14.01
N THR A 4 -0.59 -19.35 13.42
CA THR A 4 0.05 -19.67 12.13
C THR A 4 0.98 -20.87 12.22
N GLY A 5 1.48 -21.20 13.41
CA GLY A 5 2.25 -22.42 13.65
C GLY A 5 1.49 -23.69 13.25
N ASP A 6 0.18 -23.71 13.44
CA ASP A 6 -0.69 -24.84 13.04
C ASP A 6 -0.72 -25.07 11.51
N PHE A 7 -0.32 -24.07 10.73
CA PHE A 7 -0.23 -24.11 9.25
C PHE A 7 1.19 -24.32 8.75
N GLY A 8 2.18 -24.40 9.66
CA GLY A 8 3.58 -24.54 9.32
C GLY A 8 4.28 -23.23 8.95
N PHE A 9 3.70 -22.07 9.30
CA PHE A 9 4.36 -20.78 9.19
C PHE A 9 5.31 -20.59 10.38
N LEU A 10 6.60 -20.80 10.16
CA LEU A 10 7.61 -20.86 11.21
C LEU A 10 8.86 -20.06 10.81
N PRO A 11 9.55 -19.43 11.79
CA PRO A 11 10.83 -18.79 11.50
C PRO A 11 11.85 -19.85 11.08
N GLY A 12 12.71 -19.50 10.13
CA GLY A 12 13.74 -20.41 9.60
C GLY A 12 13.28 -21.38 8.52
N ASN A 13 12.01 -21.47 8.21
CA ASN A 13 11.52 -22.14 7.00
C ASN A 13 11.98 -21.37 5.75
N ASN A 14 12.06 -22.08 4.61
CA ASN A 14 12.30 -21.38 3.33
C ASN A 14 11.08 -20.49 2.97
N ALA A 15 11.36 -19.45 2.20
CA ALA A 15 10.38 -18.40 1.89
C ALA A 15 9.12 -18.94 1.21
N ARG A 16 9.25 -19.88 0.25
CA ARG A 16 8.10 -20.51 -0.44
C ARG A 16 7.20 -21.28 0.52
N ALA A 17 7.77 -22.04 1.43
CA ALA A 17 7.01 -22.76 2.44
C ALA A 17 6.25 -21.80 3.35
N ASN A 18 6.90 -20.72 3.80
CA ASN A 18 6.27 -19.70 4.61
C ASN A 18 5.18 -18.92 3.87
N THR A 19 5.43 -18.46 2.64
CA THR A 19 4.38 -17.80 1.84
C THR A 19 3.15 -18.68 1.71
N THR A 20 3.34 -19.96 1.38
CA THR A 20 2.25 -20.93 1.26
C THR A 20 1.51 -21.16 2.58
N ALA A 21 2.25 -21.29 3.70
CA ALA A 21 1.70 -21.53 5.01
C ALA A 21 0.88 -20.33 5.51
N LEU A 22 1.42 -19.12 5.33
CA LEU A 22 0.72 -17.89 5.70
C LEU A 22 -0.56 -17.72 4.88
N GLN A 23 -0.51 -17.95 3.55
CA GLN A 23 -1.71 -17.92 2.71
C GLN A 23 -2.78 -18.90 3.18
N LYS A 24 -2.40 -20.13 3.50
CA LYS A 24 -3.35 -21.13 4.05
C LYS A 24 -3.98 -20.68 5.36
N ALA A 25 -3.21 -20.01 6.22
CA ALA A 25 -3.74 -19.48 7.48
C ALA A 25 -4.73 -18.34 7.22
N VAL A 26 -4.37 -17.40 6.35
CA VAL A 26 -5.17 -16.22 5.99
C VAL A 26 -6.48 -16.62 5.29
N ASP A 27 -6.45 -17.63 4.43
CA ASP A 27 -7.67 -18.17 3.76
C ASP A 27 -8.74 -18.72 4.74
N LYS A 28 -8.39 -18.87 6.01
CA LYS A 28 -9.36 -19.29 7.05
C LYS A 28 -10.15 -18.15 7.65
N THR A 29 -9.81 -16.92 7.31
CA THR A 29 -10.39 -15.67 7.83
C THR A 29 -10.44 -15.57 9.37
N GLY A 30 -10.91 -14.45 9.90
CA GLY A 30 -10.92 -14.17 11.33
C GLY A 30 -9.55 -13.73 11.84
N THR A 31 -9.28 -13.91 13.14
CA THR A 31 -8.02 -13.46 13.74
C THR A 31 -6.93 -14.51 13.58
N ILE A 32 -5.89 -14.16 12.88
CA ILE A 32 -4.68 -14.97 12.62
C ILE A 32 -3.52 -14.36 13.42
N ARG A 33 -2.97 -15.13 14.36
CA ARG A 33 -1.87 -14.67 15.21
C ARG A 33 -0.55 -15.32 14.84
N ILE A 34 0.48 -14.51 14.72
CA ILE A 34 1.87 -14.92 14.53
C ILE A 34 2.60 -14.55 15.83
N GLU A 35 2.78 -15.48 16.73
CA GLU A 35 3.25 -15.20 18.10
C GLU A 35 4.71 -15.57 18.35
N GLN A 36 5.23 -16.57 17.63
CA GLN A 36 6.62 -16.99 17.82
C GLN A 36 7.59 -15.94 17.30
N PRO A 37 8.47 -15.37 18.13
CA PRO A 37 9.49 -14.43 17.67
C PRO A 37 10.42 -15.04 16.62
N GLY A 38 10.82 -14.24 15.65
CA GLY A 38 11.77 -14.66 14.61
C GLY A 38 11.53 -13.96 13.28
N ILE A 39 12.39 -14.27 12.31
CA ILE A 39 12.31 -13.76 10.94
C ILE A 39 11.64 -14.81 10.08
N TYR A 40 10.59 -14.38 9.40
CA TYR A 40 9.78 -15.18 8.50
C TYR A 40 10.00 -14.71 7.06
N ASP A 41 10.74 -15.48 6.31
CA ASP A 41 10.99 -15.19 4.90
C ASP A 41 9.75 -15.46 4.05
N ILE A 42 9.44 -14.54 3.14
CA ILE A 42 8.39 -14.70 2.12
C ILE A 42 8.93 -14.37 0.74
N ASP A 43 8.42 -15.02 -0.30
CA ASP A 43 8.91 -14.90 -1.68
C ASP A 43 7.83 -14.52 -2.70
N ASP A 44 6.61 -14.31 -2.26
CA ASP A 44 5.50 -13.89 -3.12
C ASP A 44 4.39 -13.24 -2.30
N THR A 45 3.36 -12.75 -2.97
CA THR A 45 2.21 -12.06 -2.39
C THR A 45 1.37 -12.96 -1.49
N VAL A 46 0.93 -12.41 -0.36
CA VAL A 46 -0.12 -12.97 0.48
C VAL A 46 -1.41 -12.19 0.26
N TYR A 47 -2.47 -12.88 -0.15
CA TYR A 47 -3.77 -12.31 -0.50
C TYR A 47 -4.73 -12.36 0.70
N ILE A 48 -5.13 -11.21 1.20
CA ILE A 48 -5.96 -11.09 2.41
C ILE A 48 -7.44 -10.98 2.00
N PRO A 49 -8.30 -11.94 2.36
CA PRO A 49 -9.74 -11.85 2.15
C PRO A 49 -10.42 -10.94 3.20
N SER A 50 -11.66 -10.60 2.96
CA SER A 50 -12.52 -9.91 3.93
C SER A 50 -12.56 -10.62 5.29
N ASP A 51 -12.91 -9.87 6.34
CA ASP A 51 -13.05 -10.37 7.71
C ASP A 51 -11.80 -11.03 8.29
N THR A 52 -10.61 -10.45 7.97
CA THR A 52 -9.33 -11.01 8.37
C THR A 52 -8.53 -10.00 9.19
N ALA A 53 -8.09 -10.43 10.36
CA ALA A 53 -7.18 -9.69 11.23
C ALA A 53 -5.84 -10.43 11.36
N LEU A 54 -4.76 -9.81 10.86
CA LEU A 54 -3.38 -10.29 11.08
C LEU A 54 -2.79 -9.60 12.30
N VAL A 55 -2.35 -10.37 13.27
CA VAL A 55 -1.72 -9.87 14.50
C VAL A 55 -0.35 -10.48 14.67
N PHE A 56 0.67 -9.62 14.56
CA PHE A 56 2.08 -9.99 14.71
C PHE A 56 2.52 -9.71 16.15
N GLY A 57 3.04 -10.73 16.82
CA GLY A 57 3.56 -10.64 18.16
C GLY A 57 4.91 -9.93 18.23
N LYS A 58 5.33 -9.59 19.44
CA LYS A 58 6.62 -8.93 19.66
C LYS A 58 7.79 -9.77 19.13
N GLY A 59 8.68 -9.15 18.34
CA GLY A 59 9.84 -9.82 17.78
C GLY A 59 9.57 -10.70 16.56
N VAL A 60 8.36 -10.61 15.99
CA VAL A 60 8.04 -11.20 14.69
C VAL A 60 8.38 -10.23 13.58
N TYR A 61 9.17 -10.69 12.61
CA TYR A 61 9.57 -9.93 11.43
C TYR A 61 9.19 -10.68 10.16
N ILE A 62 8.52 -10.02 9.24
CA ILE A 62 8.30 -10.52 7.88
C ILE A 62 9.40 -9.96 6.99
N ARG A 63 10.18 -10.83 6.32
CA ARG A 63 11.27 -10.42 5.43
C ARG A 63 10.98 -10.85 4.00
N ARG A 64 11.08 -9.89 3.07
CA ARG A 64 11.06 -10.19 1.64
C ARG A 64 12.36 -10.85 1.20
N THR A 65 12.25 -11.76 0.23
CA THR A 65 13.40 -12.45 -0.37
C THR A 65 13.45 -12.34 -1.89
N THR A 66 12.47 -11.68 -2.50
CA THR A 66 12.36 -11.50 -3.96
C THR A 66 11.68 -10.18 -4.31
N ASP A 67 11.83 -9.72 -5.53
CA ASP A 67 11.10 -8.57 -6.09
C ASP A 67 9.68 -8.96 -6.58
N ARG A 68 9.24 -10.19 -6.31
CA ARG A 68 7.99 -10.72 -6.82
C ARG A 68 6.80 -10.32 -5.96
N GLY A 69 5.79 -9.73 -6.58
CA GLY A 69 4.51 -9.40 -5.94
C GLY A 69 4.60 -8.30 -4.89
N TYR A 70 3.61 -8.27 -4.03
CA TYR A 70 3.53 -7.44 -2.83
C TYR A 70 3.86 -8.28 -1.59
N VAL A 71 4.01 -7.65 -0.43
CA VAL A 71 4.00 -8.40 0.84
C VAL A 71 2.56 -8.83 1.13
N PHE A 72 1.65 -7.85 1.13
CA PHE A 72 0.22 -8.06 1.33
C PHE A 72 -0.59 -7.28 0.31
N ILE A 73 -1.71 -7.88 -0.14
CA ILE A 73 -2.76 -7.24 -0.90
C ILE A 73 -4.11 -7.88 -0.56
N ASN A 74 -5.20 -7.14 -0.63
CA ASN A 74 -6.52 -7.75 -0.47
C ASN A 74 -6.92 -8.58 -1.70
N LYS A 75 -7.72 -9.61 -1.46
CA LYS A 75 -8.06 -10.63 -2.47
C LYS A 75 -8.89 -10.07 -3.63
N GLY A 76 -9.85 -9.19 -3.32
CA GLY A 76 -10.72 -8.54 -4.30
C GLY A 76 -10.03 -7.48 -5.17
N ALA A 77 -8.78 -7.11 -4.88
CA ALA A 77 -8.04 -6.07 -5.61
C ALA A 77 -7.96 -6.34 -7.12
N TYR A 78 -7.77 -7.59 -7.53
CA TYR A 78 -7.63 -7.98 -8.94
C TYR A 78 -8.95 -8.02 -9.70
N THR A 79 -10.05 -8.29 -9.01
CA THR A 79 -11.41 -8.29 -9.59
C THR A 79 -12.10 -6.93 -9.45
N ARG A 80 -11.46 -5.99 -8.72
CA ARG A 80 -12.03 -4.69 -8.35
C ARG A 80 -13.33 -4.83 -7.56
N GLU A 81 -13.36 -5.81 -6.68
CA GLU A 81 -14.42 -6.05 -5.73
C GLU A 81 -13.97 -5.65 -4.33
N TYR A 82 -14.87 -5.01 -3.57
CA TYR A 82 -14.52 -4.57 -2.23
C TYR A 82 -14.33 -5.74 -1.27
N ASP A 83 -13.17 -5.78 -0.61
CA ASP A 83 -12.98 -6.51 0.64
C ASP A 83 -13.30 -5.60 1.83
N TYR A 84 -13.67 -6.20 2.95
CA TYR A 84 -14.17 -5.51 4.15
C TYR A 84 -13.50 -6.02 5.41
N ASN A 85 -13.45 -5.17 6.46
CA ASN A 85 -13.02 -5.57 7.80
C ASN A 85 -11.65 -6.24 7.82
N ILE A 86 -10.65 -5.59 7.23
CA ILE A 86 -9.28 -6.10 7.25
C ILE A 86 -8.46 -5.30 8.26
N SER A 87 -7.64 -6.00 9.04
CA SER A 87 -6.68 -5.34 9.91
C SER A 87 -5.31 -6.02 9.91
N ILE A 88 -4.26 -5.18 10.01
CA ILE A 88 -2.88 -5.59 10.21
C ILE A 88 -2.35 -4.86 11.44
N THR A 89 -1.89 -5.59 12.44
CA THR A 89 -1.36 -5.02 13.68
C THR A 89 -0.01 -5.64 14.05
N GLY A 90 0.98 -4.80 14.37
CA GLY A 90 2.28 -5.21 14.88
C GLY A 90 3.25 -5.71 13.80
N LEU A 91 3.04 -5.34 12.53
CA LEU A 91 3.91 -5.78 11.42
C LEU A 91 5.28 -5.12 11.49
N ASN A 92 6.34 -5.90 11.73
CA ASN A 92 7.70 -5.47 11.45
C ASN A 92 8.10 -6.00 10.08
N LEU A 93 8.28 -5.10 9.12
CA LEU A 93 8.60 -5.41 7.74
C LEU A 93 10.10 -5.15 7.47
N LEU A 94 10.76 -6.12 6.88
CA LEU A 94 12.09 -6.00 6.30
C LEU A 94 11.98 -6.14 4.77
N CYS A 95 12.19 -5.04 4.07
CA CYS A 95 12.19 -5.02 2.59
C CYS A 95 13.41 -5.75 2.04
N ASN A 96 14.53 -5.73 2.77
CA ASN A 96 15.76 -6.46 2.46
C ASN A 96 16.27 -6.20 1.02
N GLY A 97 16.17 -4.95 0.57
CA GLY A 97 16.55 -4.52 -0.77
C GLY A 97 15.53 -4.82 -1.89
N HIS A 98 14.43 -5.50 -1.58
CA HIS A 98 13.44 -5.92 -2.58
C HIS A 98 12.29 -4.94 -2.76
N ASN A 99 11.77 -4.90 -3.98
CA ASN A 99 10.67 -4.05 -4.41
C ASN A 99 9.57 -4.87 -5.10
N SER A 100 8.38 -4.28 -5.26
CA SER A 100 7.30 -4.86 -6.06
C SER A 100 7.53 -4.54 -7.54
N LYS A 101 8.27 -5.40 -8.26
CA LYS A 101 8.67 -5.20 -9.66
C LYS A 101 8.26 -6.33 -10.60
N GLU A 102 8.06 -7.53 -10.08
CA GLU A 102 7.82 -8.74 -10.86
C GLU A 102 6.52 -9.44 -10.45
N GLY A 103 6.05 -10.35 -11.28
CA GLY A 103 4.87 -11.16 -10.99
C GLY A 103 3.56 -10.49 -11.38
N ASN A 104 2.49 -10.87 -10.72
CA ASN A 104 1.15 -10.38 -11.03
C ASN A 104 0.88 -9.05 -10.29
N LEU A 105 1.35 -7.95 -10.86
CA LEU A 105 1.17 -6.62 -10.29
C LEU A 105 -0.01 -5.90 -10.94
N ILE A 106 -0.75 -5.15 -10.14
CA ILE A 106 -1.79 -4.24 -10.65
C ILE A 106 -1.10 -2.96 -11.14
N VAL A 107 -1.35 -2.57 -12.38
CA VAL A 107 -0.78 -1.36 -12.97
C VAL A 107 -1.15 -0.15 -12.11
N GLY A 108 -0.16 0.62 -11.71
CA GLY A 108 -0.31 1.79 -10.85
C GLY A 108 -0.24 1.50 -9.36
N LEU A 109 -0.38 0.26 -8.91
CA LEU A 109 -0.23 -0.10 -7.50
C LEU A 109 1.23 -0.46 -7.20
N ARG A 110 1.88 0.26 -6.27
CA ARG A 110 3.34 0.26 -6.15
C ARG A 110 3.82 0.24 -4.69
N GLY A 111 3.23 -0.55 -3.84
CA GLY A 111 3.59 -0.63 -2.41
C GLY A 111 4.22 -1.95 -2.01
N GLN A 112 4.75 -1.99 -0.79
CA GLN A 112 5.07 -3.23 -0.10
C GLN A 112 3.79 -3.85 0.47
N VAL A 113 3.00 -3.04 1.19
CA VAL A 113 1.68 -3.38 1.71
C VAL A 113 0.65 -2.60 0.90
N CYS A 114 -0.16 -3.30 0.14
CA CYS A 114 -1.10 -2.72 -0.81
C CYS A 114 -2.54 -3.09 -0.49
N PHE A 115 -3.45 -2.14 -0.74
CA PHE A 115 -4.89 -2.41 -0.74
C PHE A 115 -5.56 -1.65 -1.88
N PHE A 116 -6.46 -2.33 -2.56
CA PHE A 116 -7.22 -1.76 -3.66
C PHE A 116 -8.64 -2.30 -3.65
N TYR A 117 -9.65 -1.43 -3.65
CA TYR A 117 -11.03 -1.76 -3.34
C TYR A 117 -11.18 -2.38 -1.93
N VAL A 118 -11.06 -1.54 -0.92
CA VAL A 118 -11.16 -1.97 0.49
C VAL A 118 -12.03 -1.02 1.30
N LYS A 119 -12.81 -1.57 2.23
CA LYS A 119 -13.56 -0.82 3.25
C LYS A 119 -13.22 -1.33 4.65
N ASP A 120 -13.25 -0.43 5.61
CA ASP A 120 -12.95 -0.74 7.01
C ASP A 120 -11.56 -1.39 7.17
N LEU A 121 -10.53 -0.68 6.69
CA LEU A 121 -9.14 -1.11 6.79
C LEU A 121 -8.45 -0.46 7.98
N VAL A 122 -7.76 -1.27 8.77
CA VAL A 122 -6.93 -0.81 9.90
C VAL A 122 -5.50 -1.32 9.75
N ILE A 123 -4.52 -0.41 9.80
CA ILE A 123 -3.09 -0.73 9.88
C ILE A 123 -2.54 -0.07 11.13
N ARG A 124 -2.06 -0.86 12.10
CA ARG A 124 -1.50 -0.38 13.37
C ARG A 124 -0.16 -0.99 13.68
N ASP A 125 0.66 -0.21 14.39
CA ASP A 125 1.94 -0.68 14.94
C ASP A 125 2.83 -1.29 13.85
N LEU A 126 2.97 -0.59 12.71
CA LEU A 126 3.83 -1.03 11.60
C LEU A 126 5.22 -0.41 11.73
N LEU A 127 6.24 -1.23 11.60
CA LEU A 127 7.63 -0.82 11.56
C LEU A 127 8.27 -1.25 10.23
N CYS A 128 8.86 -0.31 9.48
CA CYS A 128 9.66 -0.57 8.29
C CYS A 128 10.82 0.45 8.25
N LEU A 129 12.05 0.01 8.51
CA LEU A 129 13.21 0.90 8.60
C LEU A 129 14.20 0.73 7.43
N ASP A 130 13.83 -0.03 6.41
CA ASP A 130 14.69 -0.33 5.26
C ASP A 130 13.95 -0.23 3.93
N LEU A 131 13.02 0.75 3.83
CA LEU A 131 12.22 0.94 2.63
C LEU A 131 13.10 1.29 1.43
N THR A 132 12.88 0.60 0.33
CA THR A 132 13.65 0.71 -0.90
C THR A 132 13.16 1.83 -1.81
N GLU A 133 13.91 2.16 -2.86
CA GLU A 133 13.68 3.35 -3.71
C GLU A 133 12.53 3.23 -4.73
N HIS A 134 11.96 2.03 -4.94
CA HIS A 134 10.98 1.84 -6.01
C HIS A 134 9.58 1.50 -5.53
N SER A 135 9.39 1.15 -4.28
CA SER A 135 8.08 0.80 -3.74
C SER A 135 7.74 1.65 -2.52
N PHE A 136 6.55 2.18 -2.46
CA PHE A 136 6.01 2.81 -1.26
C PHE A 136 5.92 1.78 -0.12
N CYS A 137 5.95 2.20 1.13
CA CYS A 137 5.73 1.24 2.22
C CYS A 137 4.28 0.77 2.22
N ILE A 138 3.34 1.69 2.26
CA ILE A 138 1.90 1.44 2.21
C ILE A 138 1.32 2.14 0.99
N HIS A 139 0.56 1.42 0.16
CA HIS A 139 -0.16 2.00 -0.97
C HIS A 139 -1.61 1.56 -0.99
N ILE A 140 -2.54 2.51 -0.90
CA ILE A 140 -3.98 2.25 -0.82
C ILE A 140 -4.73 3.10 -1.83
N CYS A 141 -5.58 2.47 -2.62
CA CYS A 141 -6.43 3.16 -3.59
C CYS A 141 -7.85 2.60 -3.55
N THR A 142 -8.84 3.43 -3.85
CA THR A 142 -10.27 3.08 -3.85
C THR A 142 -10.68 2.44 -2.52
N PHE A 143 -10.67 3.29 -1.50
CA PHE A 143 -10.97 2.88 -0.13
C PHE A 143 -12.12 3.69 0.49
N GLU A 144 -12.73 3.12 1.52
CA GLU A 144 -13.65 3.82 2.42
C GLU A 144 -13.36 3.36 3.86
N ASN A 145 -13.26 4.32 4.81
CA ASN A 145 -13.00 4.07 6.22
C ASN A 145 -11.64 3.40 6.49
N LEU A 146 -10.59 4.21 6.49
CA LEU A 146 -9.20 3.80 6.68
C LEU A 146 -8.63 4.37 7.98
N LEU A 147 -7.98 3.53 8.78
CA LEU A 147 -7.15 3.96 9.91
C LEU A 147 -5.73 3.45 9.74
N ILE A 148 -4.76 4.36 9.73
CA ILE A 148 -3.33 4.06 9.85
C ILE A 148 -2.82 4.74 11.13
N GLU A 149 -2.33 3.94 12.07
CA GLU A 149 -1.98 4.43 13.40
C GLU A 149 -0.68 3.81 13.91
N ASN A 150 0.14 4.64 14.56
CA ASN A 150 1.39 4.22 15.20
C ASN A 150 2.32 3.46 14.23
N VAL A 151 2.72 4.14 13.15
CA VAL A 151 3.63 3.59 12.15
C VAL A 151 5.00 4.28 12.24
N HIS A 152 6.07 3.52 12.04
CA HIS A 152 7.40 4.07 11.90
C HIS A 152 8.03 3.57 10.59
N ILE A 153 8.27 4.49 9.65
CA ILE A 153 8.72 4.17 8.31
C ILE A 153 9.96 5.00 7.97
N GLU A 154 11.05 4.32 7.63
CA GLU A 154 12.29 4.95 7.16
C GLU A 154 12.73 4.35 5.82
N GLY A 155 13.33 5.18 4.96
CA GLY A 155 13.95 4.71 3.72
C GLY A 155 13.82 5.65 2.52
N LEU A 156 13.79 5.09 1.32
CA LEU A 156 14.10 5.82 0.10
C LEU A 156 12.88 6.22 -0.75
N LYS A 157 11.66 5.86 -0.34
CA LYS A 157 10.43 6.15 -1.08
C LYS A 157 9.31 6.58 -0.14
N ASP A 158 8.11 6.88 -0.66
CA ASP A 158 6.96 7.34 0.14
C ASP A 158 6.63 6.38 1.27
N GLY A 159 6.35 6.94 2.42
CA GLY A 159 5.90 6.15 3.58
C GLY A 159 4.49 5.63 3.37
N ILE A 160 3.52 6.50 3.30
CA ILE A 160 2.11 6.22 3.05
C ILE A 160 1.68 6.95 1.79
N HIS A 161 1.22 6.20 0.81
CA HIS A 161 0.69 6.73 -0.44
C HIS A 161 -0.77 6.31 -0.58
N ILE A 162 -1.68 7.27 -0.61
CA ILE A 162 -3.09 7.02 -0.83
C ILE A 162 -3.61 7.79 -2.03
N ASP A 163 -4.44 7.11 -2.81
CA ASP A 163 -5.11 7.68 -3.97
C ASP A 163 -6.60 7.93 -3.67
N LYS A 164 -7.48 7.58 -4.56
CA LYS A 164 -8.92 7.73 -4.45
C LYS A 164 -9.50 7.06 -3.20
N GLY A 165 -10.29 7.78 -2.41
CA GLY A 165 -10.99 7.21 -1.27
C GLY A 165 -11.58 8.25 -0.32
N SER A 166 -12.19 7.78 0.75
CA SER A 166 -12.83 8.66 1.72
C SER A 166 -12.81 8.12 3.14
N LYS A 167 -12.97 9.02 4.12
CA LYS A 167 -13.04 8.72 5.55
C LYS A 167 -11.78 8.05 6.05
N PHE A 168 -10.69 8.80 6.16
CA PHE A 168 -9.43 8.25 6.64
C PHE A 168 -8.86 9.02 7.81
N THR A 169 -8.11 8.31 8.65
CA THR A 169 -7.28 8.88 9.71
C THR A 169 -5.88 8.28 9.62
N ILE A 170 -4.87 9.15 9.58
CA ILE A 170 -3.45 8.79 9.72
C ILE A 170 -2.94 9.52 10.94
N ARG A 171 -2.47 8.78 11.96
CA ARG A 171 -2.02 9.39 13.20
C ARG A 171 -0.87 8.64 13.87
N HIS A 172 -0.13 9.40 14.72
CA HIS A 172 1.01 8.88 15.48
C HIS A 172 2.07 8.23 14.56
N GLY A 173 2.26 8.80 13.36
CA GLY A 173 3.27 8.35 12.40
C GLY A 173 4.63 8.99 12.66
N VAL A 174 5.70 8.22 12.56
CA VAL A 174 7.08 8.71 12.54
C VAL A 174 7.72 8.32 11.24
N PHE A 175 8.27 9.30 10.52
CA PHE A 175 8.80 9.08 9.18
C PHE A 175 10.22 9.62 9.06
N LYS A 176 11.03 8.94 8.28
CA LYS A 176 12.32 9.40 7.79
C LYS A 176 12.50 8.89 6.37
N THR A 177 11.80 9.51 5.42
CA THR A 177 11.73 9.06 4.03
C THR A 177 12.41 10.05 3.08
N PHE A 178 13.08 9.54 2.04
CA PHE A 178 13.71 10.39 1.03
C PHE A 178 12.67 11.05 0.09
N ASP A 179 11.55 10.40 -0.14
CA ASP A 179 10.37 10.93 -0.84
C ASP A 179 9.27 11.25 0.18
N ASP A 180 8.03 11.39 -0.22
CA ASP A 180 6.95 11.89 0.64
C ASP A 180 6.66 10.97 1.85
N PRO A 181 6.77 11.42 3.12
CA PRO A 181 6.22 10.70 4.28
C PRO A 181 4.77 10.29 4.11
N ILE A 182 3.91 11.21 3.68
CA ILE A 182 2.51 10.99 3.40
C ILE A 182 2.16 11.65 2.07
N ALA A 183 1.74 10.86 1.08
CA ALA A 183 1.29 11.32 -0.23
C ALA A 183 -0.23 11.11 -0.38
N LEU A 184 -0.97 12.21 -0.55
CA LEU A 184 -2.39 12.24 -0.87
C LEU A 184 -2.55 12.58 -2.35
N ASN A 185 -2.51 11.56 -3.20
CA ASN A 185 -2.41 11.74 -4.64
C ASN A 185 -3.72 11.40 -5.35
N ALA A 186 -4.69 12.31 -5.31
CA ALA A 186 -5.95 12.17 -6.04
C ALA A 186 -5.75 12.06 -7.56
N HIS A 187 -4.61 12.57 -8.05
CA HIS A 187 -4.20 12.54 -9.44
C HIS A 187 -2.68 12.32 -9.52
N ASP A 188 -2.26 11.17 -10.00
CA ASP A 188 -0.84 10.86 -10.17
C ASP A 188 -0.59 10.17 -11.52
N TYR A 189 0.68 9.84 -11.80
CA TYR A 189 1.06 9.07 -12.99
C TYR A 189 0.42 7.69 -12.97
N THR A 190 0.15 7.16 -14.16
CA THR A 190 -0.43 5.81 -14.31
C THR A 190 0.42 4.70 -13.68
N SER A 191 1.70 4.95 -13.48
CA SER A 191 2.63 4.05 -12.79
C SER A 191 2.52 4.10 -11.27
N CYS A 192 1.78 5.07 -10.70
CA CYS A 192 1.69 5.34 -9.27
C CYS A 192 0.27 5.46 -8.76
N ALA A 193 -0.75 5.39 -9.63
CA ALA A 193 -2.15 5.42 -9.24
C ALA A 193 -2.98 4.48 -10.14
N PRO A 194 -3.54 3.39 -9.61
CA PRO A 194 -4.36 2.47 -10.39
C PRO A 194 -5.72 3.08 -10.76
N GLU A 195 -6.25 3.98 -9.96
CA GLU A 195 -7.44 4.77 -10.23
C GLU A 195 -7.30 6.21 -9.76
N LEU A 196 -7.94 7.11 -10.47
CA LEU A 196 -8.05 8.51 -10.11
C LEU A 196 -9.37 8.79 -9.41
N GLY A 197 -9.39 9.76 -8.54
CA GLY A 197 -10.60 10.23 -7.88
C GLY A 197 -10.28 11.04 -6.63
N TRP A 198 -11.30 11.63 -6.03
CA TRP A 198 -11.14 12.45 -4.86
C TRP A 198 -10.68 11.66 -3.65
N ILE A 199 -9.92 12.33 -2.79
CA ILE A 199 -9.59 11.89 -1.44
C ILE A 199 -10.34 12.84 -0.52
N GLU A 200 -11.26 12.29 0.29
CA GLU A 200 -12.22 13.09 1.05
C GLU A 200 -12.28 12.67 2.53
N ASP A 201 -12.73 13.59 3.37
CA ASP A 201 -13.02 13.34 4.79
C ASP A 201 -11.82 12.73 5.56
N GLY A 202 -10.65 13.37 5.42
CA GLY A 202 -9.41 12.86 5.98
C GLY A 202 -8.88 13.67 7.16
N ILE A 203 -8.23 12.98 8.10
CA ILE A 203 -7.51 13.57 9.23
C ILE A 203 -6.08 13.02 9.21
N ILE A 204 -5.10 13.92 9.32
CA ILE A 204 -3.71 13.60 9.60
C ILE A 204 -3.32 14.36 10.86
N GLU A 205 -2.95 13.64 11.91
CA GLU A 205 -2.65 14.24 13.21
C GLU A 205 -1.47 13.53 13.90
N ASP A 206 -0.74 14.27 14.72
CA ASP A 206 0.36 13.76 15.55
C ASP A 206 1.39 12.91 14.76
N CYS A 207 1.73 13.38 13.56
CA CYS A 207 2.72 12.75 12.70
C CYS A 207 4.00 13.59 12.67
N TYR A 208 5.14 12.92 12.61
CA TYR A 208 6.46 13.54 12.67
C TYR A 208 7.32 13.11 11.49
N ASP A 209 7.94 14.09 10.83
CA ASP A 209 8.97 13.86 9.83
C ASP A 209 10.34 14.11 10.47
N LEU A 210 11.14 13.08 10.55
CA LEU A 210 12.49 13.17 11.10
C LEU A 210 13.42 13.74 10.02
N ASP A 211 14.40 14.52 10.45
CA ASP A 211 15.34 15.16 9.55
C ASP A 211 16.07 14.14 8.65
N GLN A 212 15.88 14.30 7.36
CA GLN A 212 16.66 13.68 6.29
C GLN A 212 17.64 14.73 5.76
N GLU A 213 18.94 14.48 5.79
CA GLU A 213 19.95 15.40 5.24
C GLU A 213 19.67 15.78 3.78
N LYS A 214 19.03 14.87 3.03
CA LYS A 214 18.56 15.09 1.65
C LYS A 214 17.20 14.43 1.46
N THR A 215 16.28 15.16 0.89
CA THR A 215 14.95 14.67 0.52
C THR A 215 14.49 15.32 -0.78
N THR A 216 13.68 14.62 -1.54
CA THR A 216 12.93 15.15 -2.68
C THR A 216 11.45 15.31 -2.36
N GLY A 217 11.01 14.78 -1.21
CA GLY A 217 9.63 14.73 -0.78
C GLY A 217 9.19 15.92 0.05
N TYR A 218 7.93 15.94 0.34
CA TYR A 218 7.25 16.87 1.25
C TYR A 218 6.56 16.08 2.35
N PHE A 219 6.61 16.57 3.60
CA PHE A 219 5.99 15.88 4.74
C PHE A 219 4.58 15.35 4.44
N CYS A 220 3.73 16.19 3.86
CA CYS A 220 2.42 15.79 3.38
C CYS A 220 2.20 16.39 1.98
N ARG A 221 2.35 15.58 0.95
CA ARG A 221 2.10 15.98 -0.43
C ARG A 221 0.61 15.91 -0.73
N LEU A 222 0.06 16.99 -1.25
CA LEU A 222 -1.30 17.06 -1.76
C LEU A 222 -1.26 17.21 -3.28
N LEU A 223 -1.48 16.16 -4.02
CA LEU A 223 -1.58 16.19 -5.46
C LEU A 223 -3.06 16.15 -5.87
N ALA A 224 -3.69 17.30 -5.79
CA ALA A 224 -5.07 17.48 -6.22
C ALA A 224 -5.15 17.49 -7.74
N GLY A 225 -5.97 16.65 -8.31
CA GLY A 225 -6.27 16.70 -9.73
C GLY A 225 -7.17 17.87 -10.09
N SER A 226 -7.15 18.25 -11.34
CA SER A 226 -8.21 19.05 -11.94
C SER A 226 -8.87 18.24 -13.05
N TRP A 227 -10.20 18.15 -12.99
CA TRP A 227 -10.98 17.46 -13.99
C TRP A 227 -11.68 18.51 -14.86
N LEU A 228 -11.12 18.77 -16.04
CA LEU A 228 -11.74 19.71 -16.99
C LEU A 228 -12.73 18.97 -17.88
N ASP A 229 -13.87 19.59 -18.16
CA ASP A 229 -14.80 19.05 -19.14
C ASP A 229 -14.15 19.02 -20.52
N TRP A 230 -14.19 17.86 -21.14
CA TRP A 230 -13.63 17.69 -22.48
C TRP A 230 -14.45 18.45 -23.52
N PHE A 231 -13.73 19.11 -24.41
CA PHE A 231 -14.33 19.71 -25.62
C PHE A 231 -13.47 19.41 -26.85
N LYS A 232 -14.08 19.35 -28.01
CA LYS A 232 -13.38 19.11 -29.28
C LYS A 232 -12.32 20.19 -29.55
N GLY A 233 -11.07 19.76 -29.77
CA GLY A 233 -9.93 20.65 -29.99
C GLY A 233 -9.20 21.06 -28.69
N MET A 234 -9.60 20.53 -27.53
CA MET A 234 -8.87 20.70 -26.29
C MET A 234 -7.46 20.13 -26.42
N LYS A 235 -6.46 20.92 -26.03
CA LYS A 235 -5.07 20.44 -25.93
C LYS A 235 -4.87 19.76 -24.60
N VAL A 236 -4.37 18.55 -24.65
CA VAL A 236 -4.07 17.74 -23.46
C VAL A 236 -2.63 17.24 -23.50
N GLN A 237 -2.04 17.07 -22.33
CA GLN A 237 -0.70 16.52 -22.14
C GLN A 237 -0.78 15.17 -21.46
N GLN A 238 0.32 14.42 -21.46
CA GLN A 238 0.41 13.18 -20.68
C GLN A 238 0.05 13.46 -19.22
N SER A 239 -0.74 12.58 -18.63
CA SER A 239 -1.29 12.66 -17.28
C SER A 239 -2.43 13.65 -17.07
N ASP A 240 -2.78 14.48 -18.05
CA ASP A 240 -3.99 15.29 -17.95
C ASP A 240 -5.22 14.41 -17.80
N THR A 241 -6.20 14.91 -17.04
CA THR A 241 -7.51 14.29 -16.88
C THR A 241 -8.60 15.16 -17.42
N VAL A 242 -9.54 14.52 -18.09
CA VAL A 242 -10.72 15.19 -18.63
C VAL A 242 -11.98 14.41 -18.28
N VAL A 243 -13.09 15.12 -18.14
CA VAL A 243 -14.42 14.53 -17.94
C VAL A 243 -15.18 14.58 -19.25
N TYR A 244 -15.72 13.45 -19.66
CA TYR A 244 -16.62 13.35 -20.80
C TYR A 244 -17.72 12.32 -20.51
N ASN A 245 -18.97 12.71 -20.70
CA ASN A 245 -20.13 11.86 -20.40
C ASN A 245 -20.09 11.27 -18.97
N ASN A 246 -19.79 12.10 -17.98
CA ASN A 246 -19.66 11.72 -16.56
C ASN A 246 -18.59 10.63 -16.28
N LYS A 247 -17.63 10.47 -17.19
CA LYS A 247 -16.49 9.56 -17.02
C LYS A 247 -15.21 10.36 -17.03
N ILE A 248 -14.27 9.96 -16.18
CA ILE A 248 -12.93 10.54 -16.13
C ILE A 248 -12.02 9.74 -17.05
N TYR A 249 -11.30 10.45 -17.91
CA TYR A 249 -10.29 9.89 -18.80
C TYR A 249 -8.95 10.52 -18.48
N ARG A 250 -7.90 9.71 -18.49
CA ARG A 250 -6.53 10.16 -18.34
C ARG A 250 -5.77 9.94 -19.64
N VAL A 251 -4.96 10.92 -20.03
CA VAL A 251 -4.00 10.77 -21.12
C VAL A 251 -2.84 9.91 -20.67
N ASN A 252 -2.81 8.65 -21.09
CA ASN A 252 -1.81 7.69 -20.68
C ASN A 252 -0.46 7.88 -21.39
N MET A 253 -0.51 8.33 -22.64
CA MET A 253 0.68 8.49 -23.47
C MET A 253 0.44 9.61 -24.46
N GLN A 254 1.46 10.43 -24.66
CA GLN A 254 1.40 11.45 -25.72
C GLN A 254 1.73 10.75 -27.05
N PRO A 255 0.81 10.67 -27.98
CA PRO A 255 1.08 10.06 -29.26
C PRO A 255 2.06 10.93 -30.04
N ASP A 256 3.28 10.48 -30.25
CA ASP A 256 4.32 11.02 -31.15
C ASP A 256 4.48 12.54 -31.17
N GLY A 257 4.32 13.21 -30.00
CA GLY A 257 4.47 14.66 -29.87
C GLY A 257 3.43 15.49 -30.63
N LYS A 258 2.36 14.88 -31.14
CA LYS A 258 1.24 15.57 -31.76
C LYS A 258 0.01 15.42 -30.87
N ILE A 259 -0.50 16.53 -30.43
CA ILE A 259 -1.81 16.68 -29.77
C ILE A 259 -2.87 16.91 -30.83
#